data_74d0d65ab1ceb13e39dedeffb7e06eb2
#
_entry.id   74d0d65ab1ceb13e39dedeffb7e06eb2
#
_cell.length_a   1.000
_cell.length_b   1.000
_cell.length_c   1.000
_cell.angle_alpha   90.00
_cell.angle_beta   90.00
_cell.angle_gamma   90.00
#
_symmetry.space_group_name_H-M   'P 1'
#
loop_
_entity.id
_entity.type
_entity.pdbx_description
1 polymer ?
#
loop_
_entity_poly.entity_id
_entity_poly.type
_entity_poly.pdbx_seq_one_letter_code
_entity_poly.pdbx_strand_id
1 'polypeptide(L)'
;MKKIKKLLAVFAAVGVALMLPLQTMAAVDLNAKYDISTNQIQGWPAGPDITSDTGILMYADTGVVLYNKGGDEQRYPASITKIMTLLVAVENSTMDEKVTFTETGVRNVTADSSNIGTKVGEVLTMEDCLHALIIQSANDVAAQIAEHIGGTEQAFIDMMNQRASEIGCTNTHFANSSGLPDDNHYSSARDMALIFREGLKNETFRTVVGTPDYIIQPTNMNSQQRILHTHHPMFAPESGFYYEGCIGGKTGTTVAAGHTLVTGVTRDNTTYIAVTMRGTELSNSCMDSTAMFNYAFENFTKTEVNGGYVFLPKGVELNSLTEKSENTNGKTETGYYFGDYLIGTASVAQATDTPVPEPTAAAEDS
;
A
#
# COMPACT_ATOMS: atom_id res chain seq x y z
N MET A 1 -72.09 16.49 -34.06
CA MET A 1 -71.33 15.23 -34.00
C MET A 1 -69.86 15.49 -34.31
N LYS A 2 -69.04 15.78 -33.34
CA LYS A 2 -67.61 16.12 -33.52
C LYS A 2 -66.77 14.89 -33.29
N LYS A 3 -66.02 14.48 -34.32
CA LYS A 3 -65.04 13.35 -34.24
C LYS A 3 -63.78 13.84 -33.59
N ILE A 4 -63.44 13.24 -32.43
CA ILE A 4 -62.16 13.44 -31.72
C ILE A 4 -61.13 12.50 -32.35
N LYS A 5 -60.12 13.07 -33.02
CA LYS A 5 -58.93 12.32 -33.47
C LYS A 5 -57.98 12.19 -32.28
N LYS A 6 -57.71 10.94 -31.84
CA LYS A 6 -56.64 10.63 -30.90
C LYS A 6 -55.30 10.58 -31.64
N LEU A 7 -54.38 11.49 -31.27
CA LEU A 7 -53.02 11.49 -31.73
C LEU A 7 -52.22 10.56 -30.82
N LEU A 8 -51.73 9.43 -31.33
CA LEU A 8 -50.75 8.58 -30.65
C LEU A 8 -49.38 9.18 -30.91
N ALA A 9 -48.73 9.68 -29.86
CA ALA A 9 -47.32 10.03 -29.87
C ALA A 9 -46.51 8.78 -29.55
N VAL A 10 -45.77 8.28 -30.53
CA VAL A 10 -44.78 7.18 -30.33
C VAL A 10 -43.49 7.84 -29.85
N PHE A 11 -43.13 7.65 -28.58
CA PHE A 11 -41.81 7.99 -28.09
C PHE A 11 -40.84 6.90 -28.55
N ALA A 12 -40.03 7.21 -29.54
CA ALA A 12 -38.85 6.41 -29.88
C ALA A 12 -37.75 6.74 -28.85
N ALA A 13 -37.56 5.88 -27.87
CA ALA A 13 -36.39 5.92 -26.98
C ALA A 13 -35.15 5.50 -27.79
N VAL A 14 -34.35 6.49 -28.23
CA VAL A 14 -33.01 6.22 -28.76
C VAL A 14 -32.13 5.92 -27.58
N GLY A 15 -31.88 4.62 -27.34
CA GLY A 15 -30.88 4.16 -26.41
C GLY A 15 -29.48 4.47 -26.96
N VAL A 16 -28.89 5.57 -26.51
CA VAL A 16 -27.45 5.80 -26.66
C VAL A 16 -26.74 4.85 -25.73
N ALA A 17 -26.34 3.69 -26.23
CA ALA A 17 -25.37 2.85 -25.56
C ALA A 17 -24.06 3.63 -25.54
N LEU A 18 -23.70 4.19 -24.39
CA LEU A 18 -22.35 4.66 -24.10
C LEU A 18 -21.44 3.42 -24.19
N MET A 19 -20.85 3.18 -25.37
CA MET A 19 -19.69 2.30 -25.48
C MET A 19 -18.56 3.00 -24.73
N LEU A 20 -18.38 2.65 -23.45
CA LEU A 20 -17.12 2.87 -22.78
C LEU A 20 -16.04 2.15 -23.61
N PRO A 21 -14.94 2.80 -23.98
CA PRO A 21 -13.87 2.10 -24.66
C PRO A 21 -13.43 0.96 -23.73
N LEU A 22 -13.52 -0.31 -24.20
CA LEU A 22 -12.78 -1.39 -23.59
C LEU A 22 -11.32 -0.96 -23.67
N GLN A 23 -10.77 -0.48 -22.56
CA GLN A 23 -9.33 -0.38 -22.42
C GLN A 23 -8.82 -1.82 -22.50
N THR A 24 -8.26 -2.18 -23.65
CA THR A 24 -7.46 -3.38 -23.76
C THR A 24 -6.33 -3.22 -22.77
N MET A 25 -6.40 -3.97 -21.64
CA MET A 25 -5.35 -3.99 -20.65
C MET A 25 -4.07 -4.42 -21.36
N ALA A 26 -3.08 -3.56 -21.37
CA ALA A 26 -1.77 -3.91 -21.90
C ALA A 26 -1.21 -5.02 -21.00
N ALA A 27 -0.81 -6.13 -21.60
CA ALA A 27 -0.12 -7.18 -20.86
C ALA A 27 1.15 -6.60 -20.21
N VAL A 28 1.49 -7.08 -19.00
CA VAL A 28 2.70 -6.67 -18.29
C VAL A 28 3.93 -6.89 -19.19
N ASP A 29 4.60 -5.81 -19.59
CA ASP A 29 5.82 -5.91 -20.39
C ASP A 29 7.01 -6.27 -19.48
N LEU A 30 7.39 -7.54 -19.51
CA LEU A 30 8.49 -8.08 -18.71
C LEU A 30 9.88 -7.76 -19.30
N ASN A 31 9.99 -7.16 -20.47
CA ASN A 31 11.26 -6.83 -21.12
C ASN A 31 11.60 -5.34 -21.07
N ALA A 32 10.65 -4.50 -20.66
CA ALA A 32 10.87 -3.06 -20.57
C ALA A 32 11.98 -2.73 -19.57
N LYS A 33 12.82 -1.74 -19.94
CA LYS A 33 13.86 -1.17 -19.08
C LYS A 33 13.48 0.27 -18.75
N TYR A 34 13.77 0.69 -17.54
CA TYR A 34 13.39 2.01 -17.06
C TYR A 34 14.60 2.77 -16.54
N ASP A 35 14.64 4.04 -16.89
CA ASP A 35 15.57 4.98 -16.28
C ASP A 35 15.08 5.43 -14.92
N ILE A 36 15.98 5.93 -14.10
CA ILE A 36 15.64 6.55 -12.82
C ILE A 36 15.09 7.95 -13.13
N SER A 37 13.75 8.11 -13.11
CA SER A 37 13.10 9.35 -13.50
C SER A 37 13.43 10.52 -12.56
N THR A 38 13.71 10.27 -11.29
CA THR A 38 14.16 11.30 -10.34
C THR A 38 15.53 11.85 -10.67
N ASN A 39 16.39 11.14 -11.40
CA ASN A 39 17.67 11.65 -11.87
C ASN A 39 17.55 12.72 -12.96
N GLN A 40 16.36 12.85 -13.58
CA GLN A 40 16.09 13.87 -14.60
C GLN A 40 15.70 15.22 -13.98
N ILE A 41 15.45 15.28 -12.67
CA ILE A 41 15.11 16.52 -11.96
C ILE A 41 16.41 17.31 -11.75
N GLN A 42 16.49 18.49 -12.33
CA GLN A 42 17.69 19.32 -12.24
C GLN A 42 18.03 19.66 -10.77
N GLY A 43 19.26 19.34 -10.34
CA GLY A 43 19.73 19.57 -8.97
C GLY A 43 19.29 18.52 -7.96
N TRP A 44 18.54 17.48 -8.39
CA TRP A 44 18.21 16.34 -7.53
C TRP A 44 19.44 15.45 -7.34
N PRO A 45 19.69 14.90 -6.15
CA PRO A 45 20.76 13.95 -5.94
C PRO A 45 20.59 12.73 -6.87
N ALA A 46 21.67 12.28 -7.49
CA ALA A 46 21.64 11.08 -8.33
C ALA A 46 21.28 9.84 -7.48
N GLY A 47 20.19 9.16 -7.83
CA GLY A 47 19.76 7.94 -7.17
C GLY A 47 20.66 6.75 -7.49
N PRO A 48 20.69 5.73 -6.62
CA PRO A 48 21.48 4.52 -6.85
C PRO A 48 20.96 3.74 -8.06
N ASP A 49 21.85 3.08 -8.78
CA ASP A 49 21.45 2.11 -9.78
C ASP A 49 21.03 0.81 -9.08
N ILE A 50 19.79 0.42 -9.27
CA ILE A 50 19.21 -0.81 -8.70
C ILE A 50 19.05 -1.88 -9.78
N THR A 51 19.18 -3.14 -9.37
CA THR A 51 19.12 -4.30 -10.27
C THR A 51 17.69 -4.74 -10.56
N SER A 52 16.74 -4.48 -9.63
CA SER A 52 15.32 -4.72 -9.85
C SER A 52 14.78 -3.93 -11.03
N ASP A 53 13.82 -4.49 -11.76
CA ASP A 53 13.26 -3.82 -12.94
C ASP A 53 12.63 -2.47 -12.56
N THR A 54 11.84 -2.46 -11.49
CA THR A 54 11.22 -1.24 -10.97
C THR A 54 11.48 -1.08 -9.48
N GLY A 55 11.53 0.18 -9.04
CA GLY A 55 11.71 0.50 -7.62
C GLY A 55 11.25 1.91 -7.28
N ILE A 56 10.79 2.08 -6.06
CA ILE A 56 10.36 3.36 -5.51
C ILE A 56 10.81 3.51 -4.06
N LEU A 57 11.13 4.72 -3.67
CA LEU A 57 11.31 5.11 -2.28
C LEU A 57 10.37 6.25 -1.93
N MET A 58 9.51 6.04 -0.94
CA MET A 58 8.46 6.97 -0.54
C MET A 58 8.61 7.35 0.93
N TYR A 59 8.38 8.61 1.27
CA TYR A 59 8.19 9.04 2.65
C TYR A 59 6.77 8.70 3.11
N ALA A 60 6.65 7.98 4.23
CA ALA A 60 5.37 7.39 4.64
C ALA A 60 4.32 8.43 5.03
N ASP A 61 4.68 9.54 5.71
CA ASP A 61 3.68 10.48 6.21
C ASP A 61 2.96 11.23 5.08
N THR A 62 3.70 11.71 4.07
CA THR A 62 3.14 12.54 2.99
C THR A 62 2.95 11.83 1.67
N GLY A 63 3.63 10.69 1.45
CA GLY A 63 3.65 10.01 0.15
C GLY A 63 4.61 10.62 -0.87
N VAL A 64 5.47 11.57 -0.44
CA VAL A 64 6.51 12.15 -1.30
C VAL A 64 7.49 11.07 -1.73
N VAL A 65 7.79 11.04 -3.02
CA VAL A 65 8.69 10.06 -3.63
C VAL A 65 10.08 10.66 -3.78
N LEU A 66 11.09 10.02 -3.21
CA LEU A 66 12.48 10.47 -3.28
C LEU A 66 13.29 9.77 -4.37
N TYR A 67 12.88 8.56 -4.74
CA TYR A 67 13.49 7.77 -5.78
C TYR A 67 12.40 7.07 -6.62
N ASN A 68 12.55 7.09 -7.94
CA ASN A 68 11.60 6.44 -8.84
C ASN A 68 12.33 5.88 -10.09
N LYS A 69 12.31 4.54 -10.21
CA LYS A 69 12.72 3.79 -11.41
C LYS A 69 11.54 2.95 -11.87
N GLY A 70 10.79 3.41 -12.87
CA GLY A 70 9.63 2.70 -13.39
C GLY A 70 8.57 2.37 -12.32
N GLY A 71 8.45 3.22 -11.28
CA GLY A 71 7.61 2.93 -10.13
C GLY A 71 6.11 2.85 -10.41
N ASP A 72 5.66 3.40 -11.55
CA ASP A 72 4.27 3.41 -11.99
C ASP A 72 3.94 2.24 -12.95
N GLU A 73 4.94 1.47 -13.33
CA GLU A 73 4.79 0.41 -14.31
C GLU A 73 4.19 -0.86 -13.69
N GLN A 74 3.27 -1.48 -14.41
CA GLN A 74 2.62 -2.71 -13.98
C GLN A 74 3.60 -3.87 -13.92
N ARG A 75 3.58 -4.60 -12.82
CA ARG A 75 4.34 -5.83 -12.56
C ARG A 75 3.47 -6.82 -11.79
N TYR A 76 3.81 -8.08 -11.88
CA TYR A 76 3.20 -9.11 -11.04
C TYR A 76 3.69 -8.96 -9.60
N PRO A 77 2.79 -8.77 -8.62
CA PRO A 77 3.22 -8.49 -7.24
C PRO A 77 3.67 -9.74 -6.47
N ALA A 78 3.24 -10.94 -6.88
CA ALA A 78 3.39 -12.14 -6.08
C ALA A 78 2.84 -11.91 -4.64
N SER A 79 3.45 -12.50 -3.62
CA SER A 79 2.94 -12.47 -2.24
C SER A 79 3.00 -11.11 -1.53
N ILE A 80 3.55 -10.03 -2.14
CA ILE A 80 3.35 -8.69 -1.57
C ILE A 80 1.89 -8.24 -1.66
N THR A 81 1.07 -8.90 -2.49
CA THR A 81 -0.41 -8.80 -2.49
C THR A 81 -1.01 -8.92 -1.09
N LYS A 82 -0.43 -9.77 -0.23
CA LYS A 82 -0.92 -10.02 1.14
C LYS A 82 -0.89 -8.79 2.04
N ILE A 83 -0.18 -7.73 1.64
CA ILE A 83 -0.24 -6.42 2.29
C ILE A 83 -1.66 -5.82 2.15
N MET A 84 -2.27 -5.91 0.95
CA MET A 84 -3.65 -5.48 0.75
C MET A 84 -4.64 -6.40 1.46
N THR A 85 -4.40 -7.71 1.43
CA THR A 85 -5.22 -8.67 2.17
C THR A 85 -5.20 -8.38 3.67
N LEU A 86 -4.03 -8.09 4.24
CA LEU A 86 -3.90 -7.67 5.63
C LEU A 86 -4.66 -6.36 5.89
N LEU A 87 -4.49 -5.34 5.02
CA LEU A 87 -5.15 -4.04 5.18
C LEU A 87 -6.68 -4.20 5.23
N VAL A 88 -7.25 -4.88 4.24
CA VAL A 88 -8.71 -5.11 4.21
C VAL A 88 -9.16 -5.94 5.41
N ALA A 89 -8.36 -6.92 5.85
CA ALA A 89 -8.70 -7.76 6.98
C ALA A 89 -8.73 -6.97 8.30
N VAL A 90 -7.72 -6.14 8.59
CA VAL A 90 -7.69 -5.34 9.84
C VAL A 90 -8.74 -4.22 9.87
N GLU A 91 -9.24 -3.80 8.71
CA GLU A 91 -10.32 -2.82 8.59
C GLU A 91 -11.71 -3.45 8.79
N ASN A 92 -11.86 -4.78 8.64
CA ASN A 92 -13.17 -5.47 8.61
C ASN A 92 -13.32 -6.62 9.61
N SER A 93 -12.36 -6.81 10.53
CA SER A 93 -12.42 -7.89 11.53
C SER A 93 -11.79 -7.47 12.85
N THR A 94 -12.03 -8.27 13.90
CA THR A 94 -11.34 -8.14 15.18
C THR A 94 -10.36 -9.31 15.40
N MET A 95 -9.30 -9.09 16.19
CA MET A 95 -8.21 -10.07 16.35
C MET A 95 -8.67 -11.38 17.02
N ASP A 96 -9.71 -11.33 17.85
CA ASP A 96 -10.27 -12.47 18.60
C ASP A 96 -11.33 -13.27 17.83
N GLU A 97 -11.75 -12.80 16.66
CA GLU A 97 -12.68 -13.55 15.79
C GLU A 97 -12.18 -14.96 15.51
N LYS A 98 -13.12 -15.91 15.41
CA LYS A 98 -12.81 -17.31 15.12
C LYS A 98 -13.01 -17.57 13.63
N VAL A 99 -11.91 -17.90 12.97
CA VAL A 99 -11.87 -18.27 11.55
C VAL A 99 -11.91 -19.78 11.45
N THR A 100 -12.98 -20.33 10.89
CA THR A 100 -13.10 -21.78 10.63
C THR A 100 -12.68 -22.07 9.19
N PHE A 101 -11.69 -22.94 9.03
CA PHE A 101 -11.20 -23.31 7.70
C PHE A 101 -12.16 -24.23 6.97
N THR A 102 -12.44 -23.90 5.72
CA THR A 102 -13.26 -24.64 4.78
C THR A 102 -12.41 -25.22 3.65
N GLU A 103 -13.03 -25.84 2.66
CA GLU A 103 -12.35 -26.29 1.44
C GLU A 103 -11.66 -25.14 0.69
N THR A 104 -12.16 -23.90 0.85
CA THR A 104 -11.59 -22.70 0.23
C THR A 104 -10.15 -22.46 0.67
N GLY A 105 -9.88 -22.46 1.98
CA GLY A 105 -8.52 -22.31 2.51
C GLY A 105 -7.66 -23.53 2.19
N VAL A 106 -8.17 -24.72 2.51
CA VAL A 106 -7.40 -25.97 2.46
C VAL A 106 -6.95 -26.37 1.04
N ARG A 107 -7.66 -25.98 -0.03
CA ARG A 107 -7.24 -26.22 -1.41
C ARG A 107 -5.85 -25.67 -1.75
N ASN A 108 -5.38 -24.64 -1.01
CA ASN A 108 -4.06 -24.04 -1.19
C ASN A 108 -2.96 -24.70 -0.34
N VAL A 109 -3.28 -25.76 0.41
CA VAL A 109 -2.31 -26.59 1.13
C VAL A 109 -1.69 -27.58 0.16
N THR A 110 -0.65 -27.15 -0.54
CA THR A 110 0.09 -27.97 -1.51
C THR A 110 1.59 -27.92 -1.20
N ALA A 111 2.36 -28.89 -1.70
CA ALA A 111 3.80 -28.95 -1.48
C ALA A 111 4.56 -27.75 -2.07
N ASP A 112 4.04 -27.17 -3.17
CA ASP A 112 4.66 -26.08 -3.91
C ASP A 112 4.12 -24.69 -3.50
N SER A 113 3.30 -24.64 -2.45
CA SER A 113 2.65 -23.41 -1.99
C SER A 113 3.06 -23.06 -0.56
N SER A 114 3.33 -21.79 -0.28
CA SER A 114 3.48 -21.32 1.11
C SER A 114 2.17 -21.51 1.86
N ASN A 115 2.16 -22.28 2.94
CA ASN A 115 0.99 -22.55 3.76
C ASN A 115 1.40 -22.95 5.18
N ILE A 116 0.44 -23.04 6.11
CA ILE A 116 0.64 -23.53 7.48
C ILE A 116 0.00 -24.90 7.73
N GLY A 117 -0.47 -25.56 6.66
CA GLY A 117 -1.03 -26.91 6.72
C GLY A 117 -2.36 -26.98 7.47
N THR A 118 -3.26 -26.03 7.20
CA THR A 118 -4.60 -26.02 7.79
C THR A 118 -5.47 -27.18 7.31
N LYS A 119 -6.51 -27.51 8.07
CA LYS A 119 -7.45 -28.60 7.77
C LYS A 119 -8.88 -28.08 7.79
N VAL A 120 -9.75 -28.71 6.99
CA VAL A 120 -11.19 -28.42 7.03
C VAL A 120 -11.73 -28.61 8.45
N GLY A 121 -12.44 -27.61 8.96
CA GLY A 121 -12.95 -27.59 10.34
C GLY A 121 -11.93 -27.13 11.38
N GLU A 122 -10.69 -26.81 11.01
CA GLU A 122 -9.73 -26.20 11.93
C GLU A 122 -10.16 -24.77 12.25
N VAL A 123 -9.99 -24.36 13.49
CA VAL A 123 -10.37 -23.03 13.97
C VAL A 123 -9.12 -22.32 14.50
N LEU A 124 -8.81 -21.17 13.92
CA LEU A 124 -7.78 -20.23 14.37
C LEU A 124 -8.43 -18.92 14.81
N THR A 125 -7.70 -18.08 15.54
CA THR A 125 -8.09 -16.68 15.73
C THR A 125 -7.74 -15.88 14.46
N MET A 126 -8.40 -14.73 14.25
CA MET A 126 -7.96 -13.80 13.19
C MET A 126 -6.52 -13.36 13.42
N GLU A 127 -6.11 -13.15 14.68
CA GLU A 127 -4.72 -12.83 15.05
C GLU A 127 -3.75 -13.89 14.53
N ASP A 128 -4.01 -15.18 14.79
CA ASP A 128 -3.20 -16.29 14.27
C ASP A 128 -3.14 -16.27 12.74
N CYS A 129 -4.28 -16.01 12.10
CA CYS A 129 -4.38 -15.93 10.64
C CYS A 129 -3.56 -14.78 10.07
N LEU A 130 -3.65 -13.57 10.64
CA LEU A 130 -2.93 -12.40 10.14
C LEU A 130 -1.41 -12.55 10.30
N HIS A 131 -0.94 -13.11 11.42
CA HIS A 131 0.48 -13.40 11.60
C HIS A 131 0.97 -14.48 10.62
N ALA A 132 0.19 -15.56 10.41
CA ALA A 132 0.53 -16.58 9.42
C ALA A 132 0.54 -16.03 7.99
N LEU A 133 -0.41 -15.15 7.65
CA LEU A 133 -0.49 -14.46 6.37
C LEU A 133 0.80 -13.71 6.02
N ILE A 134 1.36 -12.97 6.97
CA ILE A 134 2.53 -12.12 6.74
C ILE A 134 3.84 -12.87 6.97
N ILE A 135 4.00 -13.55 8.10
CA ILE A 135 5.24 -14.20 8.52
C ILE A 135 5.54 -15.41 7.62
N GLN A 136 4.57 -16.32 7.46
CA GLN A 136 4.74 -17.55 6.67
C GLN A 136 4.29 -17.39 5.21
N SER A 137 3.72 -16.23 4.87
CA SER A 137 3.14 -16.02 3.53
C SER A 137 2.04 -17.03 3.15
N ALA A 138 1.26 -17.47 4.13
CA ALA A 138 0.34 -18.60 4.04
C ALA A 138 -0.81 -18.33 3.04
N ASN A 139 -0.86 -19.10 1.95
CA ASN A 139 -1.90 -18.98 0.90
C ASN A 139 -3.23 -19.62 1.31
N ASP A 140 -3.19 -20.70 2.11
CA ASP A 140 -4.36 -21.31 2.73
C ASP A 140 -5.08 -20.30 3.64
N VAL A 141 -4.31 -19.55 4.42
CA VAL A 141 -4.84 -18.51 5.30
C VAL A 141 -5.37 -17.32 4.50
N ALA A 142 -4.68 -16.89 3.45
CA ALA A 142 -5.14 -15.77 2.62
C ALA A 142 -6.51 -16.03 2.01
N ALA A 143 -6.72 -17.23 1.46
CA ALA A 143 -8.00 -17.64 0.89
C ALA A 143 -9.10 -17.77 1.96
N GLN A 144 -8.75 -18.28 3.16
CA GLN A 144 -9.73 -18.40 4.24
C GLN A 144 -10.13 -17.07 4.83
N ILE A 145 -9.20 -16.13 5.00
CA ILE A 145 -9.52 -14.74 5.41
C ILE A 145 -10.48 -14.12 4.40
N ALA A 146 -10.19 -14.29 3.10
CA ALA A 146 -11.03 -13.74 2.05
C ALA A 146 -12.47 -14.28 2.08
N GLU A 147 -12.64 -15.59 2.24
CA GLU A 147 -13.97 -16.19 2.39
C GLU A 147 -14.64 -15.74 3.69
N HIS A 148 -13.91 -15.70 4.80
CA HIS A 148 -14.45 -15.36 6.11
C HIS A 148 -15.04 -13.93 6.14
N ILE A 149 -14.31 -12.96 5.60
CA ILE A 149 -14.70 -11.54 5.61
C ILE A 149 -15.68 -11.22 4.47
N GLY A 150 -15.39 -11.70 3.26
CA GLY A 150 -16.20 -11.40 2.08
C GLY A 150 -17.44 -12.29 1.94
N GLY A 151 -17.55 -13.38 2.71
CA GLY A 151 -18.53 -14.43 2.50
C GLY A 151 -18.20 -15.31 1.27
N THR A 152 -17.47 -14.75 0.31
CA THR A 152 -16.84 -15.45 -0.83
C THR A 152 -15.48 -14.79 -1.13
N GLU A 153 -14.54 -15.55 -1.72
CA GLU A 153 -13.27 -14.95 -2.15
C GLU A 153 -13.48 -13.82 -3.14
N GLN A 154 -14.43 -13.94 -4.07
CA GLN A 154 -14.66 -12.89 -5.06
C GLN A 154 -15.12 -11.60 -4.42
N ALA A 155 -16.04 -11.63 -3.45
CA ALA A 155 -16.48 -10.43 -2.76
C ALA A 155 -15.34 -9.75 -2.00
N PHE A 156 -14.43 -10.52 -1.41
CA PHE A 156 -13.23 -9.95 -0.78
C PHE A 156 -12.26 -9.34 -1.80
N ILE A 157 -12.07 -9.97 -2.96
CA ILE A 157 -11.27 -9.43 -4.07
C ILE A 157 -11.86 -8.11 -4.56
N ASP A 158 -13.19 -8.01 -4.65
CA ASP A 158 -13.88 -6.77 -5.00
C ASP A 158 -13.61 -5.67 -3.94
N MET A 159 -13.62 -6.02 -2.64
CA MET A 159 -13.22 -5.11 -1.55
C MET A 159 -11.75 -4.65 -1.69
N MET A 160 -10.82 -5.56 -2.03
CA MET A 160 -9.41 -5.22 -2.27
C MET A 160 -9.28 -4.20 -3.42
N ASN A 161 -9.95 -4.42 -4.53
CA ASN A 161 -9.90 -3.53 -5.69
C ASN A 161 -10.57 -2.18 -5.42
N GLN A 162 -11.70 -2.17 -4.72
CA GLN A 162 -12.33 -0.94 -4.27
C GLN A 162 -11.38 -0.15 -3.36
N ARG A 163 -10.80 -0.82 -2.36
CA ARG A 163 -9.88 -0.15 -1.41
C ARG A 163 -8.62 0.39 -2.10
N ALA A 164 -8.07 -0.33 -3.08
CA ALA A 164 -6.97 0.15 -3.91
C ALA A 164 -7.33 1.45 -4.63
N SER A 165 -8.52 1.53 -5.23
CA SER A 165 -9.03 2.74 -5.87
C SER A 165 -9.19 3.91 -4.89
N GLU A 166 -9.70 3.66 -3.68
CA GLU A 166 -9.87 4.67 -2.62
C GLU A 166 -8.52 5.22 -2.11
N ILE A 167 -7.48 4.39 -2.08
CA ILE A 167 -6.10 4.79 -1.75
C ILE A 167 -5.47 5.64 -2.85
N GLY A 168 -6.00 5.57 -4.09
CA GLY A 168 -5.48 6.25 -5.26
C GLY A 168 -4.51 5.41 -6.10
N CYS A 169 -4.57 4.08 -5.97
CA CYS A 169 -3.83 3.16 -6.85
C CYS A 169 -4.42 3.21 -8.26
N THR A 170 -3.57 3.44 -9.26
CA THR A 170 -3.97 3.59 -10.66
C THR A 170 -3.49 2.46 -11.57
N ASN A 171 -2.54 1.66 -11.09
CA ASN A 171 -1.91 0.58 -11.85
C ASN A 171 -2.02 -0.77 -11.12
N THR A 172 -3.13 -0.98 -10.40
CA THR A 172 -3.35 -2.18 -9.59
C THR A 172 -4.69 -2.84 -9.91
N HIS A 173 -4.65 -4.15 -10.04
CA HIS A 173 -5.83 -5.01 -10.07
C HIS A 173 -5.50 -6.33 -9.38
N PHE A 174 -6.28 -6.69 -8.39
CA PHE A 174 -6.17 -7.94 -7.66
C PHE A 174 -7.18 -8.96 -8.24
N ALA A 175 -6.70 -10.16 -8.56
CA ALA A 175 -7.51 -11.29 -9.01
C ALA A 175 -7.61 -12.40 -7.95
N ASN A 176 -6.80 -12.31 -6.88
CA ASN A 176 -6.85 -13.21 -5.73
C ASN A 176 -6.24 -12.53 -4.49
N SER A 177 -6.46 -13.14 -3.32
CA SER A 177 -6.00 -12.62 -2.02
C SER A 177 -4.56 -12.96 -1.67
N SER A 178 -3.87 -13.80 -2.44
CA SER A 178 -2.59 -14.38 -2.07
C SER A 178 -1.40 -13.91 -2.91
N GLY A 179 -1.65 -13.45 -4.15
CA GLY A 179 -0.63 -13.13 -5.13
C GLY A 179 -0.18 -14.33 -5.98
N LEU A 180 -0.97 -15.40 -6.01
CA LEU A 180 -0.76 -16.49 -6.95
C LEU A 180 -0.89 -16.00 -8.40
N PRO A 181 -0.19 -16.63 -9.37
CA PRO A 181 -0.17 -16.18 -10.75
C PRO A 181 -1.56 -16.12 -11.39
N ASP A 182 -1.86 -14.96 -11.99
CA ASP A 182 -3.01 -14.69 -12.82
C ASP A 182 -2.66 -13.51 -13.74
N ASP A 183 -3.02 -13.56 -15.02
CA ASP A 183 -2.65 -12.53 -15.98
C ASP A 183 -3.30 -11.16 -15.67
N ASN A 184 -4.43 -11.17 -14.95
CA ASN A 184 -5.13 -9.97 -14.51
C ASN A 184 -4.72 -9.53 -13.10
N HIS A 185 -3.72 -10.18 -12.48
CA HIS A 185 -3.23 -9.85 -11.14
C HIS A 185 -1.94 -9.05 -11.21
N TYR A 186 -2.03 -7.74 -11.16
CA TYR A 186 -0.89 -6.83 -11.29
C TYR A 186 -0.96 -5.65 -10.31
N SER A 187 0.17 -5.03 -10.08
CA SER A 187 0.32 -3.80 -9.31
C SER A 187 1.55 -3.03 -9.80
N SER A 188 1.81 -1.87 -9.22
CA SER A 188 3.05 -1.11 -9.43
C SER A 188 3.81 -0.93 -8.12
N ALA A 189 5.10 -0.57 -8.20
CA ALA A 189 5.89 -0.31 -6.99
C ALA A 189 5.30 0.88 -6.21
N ARG A 190 4.79 1.92 -6.92
CA ARG A 190 4.11 3.06 -6.31
C ARG A 190 2.84 2.66 -5.58
N ASP A 191 1.98 1.88 -6.23
CA ASP A 191 0.71 1.48 -5.64
C ASP A 191 0.91 0.60 -4.41
N MET A 192 1.88 -0.32 -4.46
CA MET A 192 2.25 -1.15 -3.29
C MET A 192 2.81 -0.31 -2.14
N ALA A 193 3.57 0.77 -2.44
CA ALA A 193 4.03 1.71 -1.43
C ALA A 193 2.86 2.51 -0.82
N LEU A 194 1.87 2.93 -1.62
CA LEU A 194 0.66 3.60 -1.15
C LEU A 194 -0.18 2.68 -0.24
N ILE A 195 -0.35 1.42 -0.62
CA ILE A 195 -1.10 0.42 0.16
C ILE A 195 -0.40 0.17 1.50
N PHE A 196 0.92 -0.02 1.50
CA PHE A 196 1.69 -0.21 2.73
C PHE A 196 1.65 1.03 3.63
N ARG A 197 1.78 2.22 3.03
CA ARG A 197 1.63 3.51 3.70
C ARG A 197 0.27 3.66 4.39
N GLU A 198 -0.80 3.28 3.71
CA GLU A 198 -2.15 3.29 4.28
C GLU A 198 -2.25 2.35 5.47
N GLY A 199 -1.74 1.12 5.32
CA GLY A 199 -1.68 0.13 6.38
C GLY A 199 -0.94 0.62 7.62
N LEU A 200 0.17 1.35 7.46
CA LEU A 200 0.93 1.91 8.58
C LEU A 200 0.15 2.91 9.44
N LYS A 201 -1.00 3.41 9.01
CA LYS A 201 -1.90 4.23 9.85
C LYS A 201 -2.65 3.39 10.89
N ASN A 202 -2.85 2.10 10.63
CA ASN A 202 -3.54 1.16 11.50
C ASN A 202 -2.56 0.48 12.46
N GLU A 203 -2.85 0.49 13.78
CA GLU A 203 -1.97 -0.07 14.82
C GLU A 203 -1.82 -1.58 14.69
N THR A 204 -2.93 -2.30 14.45
CA THR A 204 -2.92 -3.76 14.26
C THR A 204 -2.07 -4.15 13.05
N PHE A 205 -2.21 -3.42 11.93
CA PHE A 205 -1.37 -3.63 10.76
C PHE A 205 0.12 -3.47 11.10
N ARG A 206 0.51 -2.39 11.81
CA ARG A 206 1.91 -2.19 12.23
C ARG A 206 2.42 -3.33 13.10
N THR A 207 1.59 -3.78 14.04
CA THR A 207 1.93 -4.90 14.93
C THR A 207 2.20 -6.16 14.12
N VAL A 208 1.31 -6.53 13.20
CA VAL A 208 1.44 -7.77 12.41
C VAL A 208 2.65 -7.74 11.49
N VAL A 209 2.88 -6.66 10.73
CA VAL A 209 4.04 -6.56 9.83
C VAL A 209 5.36 -6.45 10.58
N GLY A 210 5.33 -5.92 11.81
CA GLY A 210 6.47 -5.73 12.70
C GLY A 210 6.73 -6.90 13.65
N THR A 211 6.10 -8.05 13.45
CA THR A 211 6.31 -9.26 14.27
C THR A 211 7.23 -10.24 13.54
N PRO A 212 8.47 -10.46 14.01
CA PRO A 212 9.41 -11.37 13.35
C PRO A 212 9.08 -12.84 13.58
N ASP A 213 8.61 -13.18 14.79
CA ASP A 213 8.34 -14.53 15.24
C ASP A 213 6.96 -14.61 15.88
N TYR A 214 6.22 -15.67 15.59
CA TYR A 214 4.89 -15.89 16.18
C TYR A 214 4.64 -17.37 16.42
N ILE A 215 3.90 -17.68 17.49
CA ILE A 215 3.57 -19.07 17.84
C ILE A 215 2.07 -19.26 17.86
N ILE A 216 1.56 -20.02 16.89
CA ILE A 216 0.17 -20.48 16.90
C ILE A 216 0.07 -21.66 17.87
N GLN A 217 -0.78 -21.52 18.88
CA GLN A 217 -1.00 -22.56 19.88
C GLN A 217 -1.75 -23.77 19.27
N PRO A 218 -1.75 -24.95 19.95
CA PRO A 218 -2.55 -26.08 19.49
C PRO A 218 -4.00 -25.70 19.21
N THR A 219 -4.57 -26.26 18.15
CA THR A 219 -5.94 -26.02 17.71
C THR A 219 -6.83 -27.24 17.96
N ASN A 220 -8.11 -27.14 17.60
CA ASN A 220 -9.03 -28.28 17.63
C ASN A 220 -8.63 -29.44 16.67
N MET A 221 -7.76 -29.16 15.66
CA MET A 221 -7.36 -30.14 14.64
C MET A 221 -5.84 -30.41 14.60
N ASN A 222 -5.06 -29.65 15.35
CA ASN A 222 -3.62 -29.83 15.46
C ASN A 222 -3.18 -29.73 16.93
N SER A 223 -2.64 -30.81 17.48
CA SER A 223 -2.18 -30.89 18.87
C SER A 223 -0.79 -30.27 19.10
N GLN A 224 -0.09 -29.87 18.03
CA GLN A 224 1.21 -29.23 18.10
C GLN A 224 1.10 -27.74 17.79
N GLN A 225 1.92 -26.93 18.46
CA GLN A 225 2.09 -25.53 18.11
C GLN A 225 2.79 -25.39 16.74
N ARG A 226 2.53 -24.29 16.03
CA ARG A 226 3.26 -23.88 14.84
C ARG A 226 4.14 -22.69 15.20
N ILE A 227 5.44 -22.81 14.97
CA ILE A 227 6.39 -21.72 15.18
C ILE A 227 6.64 -21.09 13.81
N LEU A 228 6.35 -19.80 13.70
CA LEU A 228 6.50 -19.03 12.47
C LEU A 228 7.67 -18.09 12.62
N HIS A 229 8.57 -18.07 11.63
CA HIS A 229 9.71 -17.16 11.53
C HIS A 229 9.59 -16.31 10.29
N THR A 230 9.97 -15.04 10.38
CA THR A 230 9.84 -14.10 9.26
C THR A 230 10.71 -14.52 8.07
N HIS A 231 10.13 -14.42 6.88
CA HIS A 231 10.86 -14.59 5.62
C HIS A 231 11.41 -13.27 5.07
N HIS A 232 11.33 -12.17 5.84
CA HIS A 232 11.79 -10.86 5.41
C HIS A 232 13.25 -10.62 5.84
N PRO A 233 14.25 -10.75 4.92
CA PRO A 233 15.66 -10.77 5.33
C PRO A 233 16.12 -9.45 5.97
N MET A 234 15.58 -8.30 5.55
CA MET A 234 15.96 -7.00 6.10
C MET A 234 15.42 -6.78 7.53
N PHE A 235 14.50 -7.64 7.98
CA PHE A 235 13.92 -7.60 9.31
C PHE A 235 14.51 -8.67 10.25
N ALA A 236 15.17 -9.71 9.71
CA ALA A 236 15.79 -10.81 10.45
C ALA A 236 17.28 -10.52 10.72
N PRO A 237 17.71 -10.31 11.99
CA PRO A 237 19.10 -9.93 12.31
C PRO A 237 20.16 -10.93 11.82
N GLU A 238 19.80 -12.21 11.75
CA GLU A 238 20.72 -13.29 11.35
C GLU A 238 20.83 -13.46 9.82
N SER A 239 20.04 -12.74 9.02
CA SER A 239 19.94 -12.97 7.58
C SER A 239 21.15 -12.50 6.76
N GLY A 240 22.00 -11.64 7.33
CA GLY A 240 23.06 -10.92 6.60
C GLY A 240 22.57 -9.72 5.78
N PHE A 241 21.26 -9.48 5.71
CA PHE A 241 20.63 -8.33 5.05
C PHE A 241 19.88 -7.43 6.03
N TYR A 242 19.99 -7.68 7.33
CA TYR A 242 19.34 -6.86 8.33
C TYR A 242 19.65 -5.37 8.13
N TYR A 243 18.60 -4.56 8.19
CA TYR A 243 18.75 -3.12 8.08
C TYR A 243 18.19 -2.45 9.34
N GLU A 244 19.02 -1.68 10.01
CA GLU A 244 18.66 -1.01 11.26
C GLU A 244 17.48 -0.07 11.07
N GLY A 245 16.49 -0.16 11.98
CA GLY A 245 15.25 0.60 11.89
C GLY A 245 14.19 -0.05 10.99
N CYS A 246 14.42 -1.25 10.45
CA CYS A 246 13.39 -1.98 9.72
C CYS A 246 12.18 -2.25 10.62
N ILE A 247 10.99 -1.85 10.16
CA ILE A 247 9.71 -2.03 10.85
C ILE A 247 8.88 -3.16 10.24
N GLY A 248 9.48 -3.97 9.36
CA GLY A 248 8.83 -5.09 8.68
C GLY A 248 8.44 -4.78 7.24
N GLY A 249 7.60 -5.61 6.70
CA GLY A 249 7.17 -5.58 5.30
C GLY A 249 6.76 -6.94 4.77
N LYS A 250 6.98 -7.18 3.47
CA LYS A 250 6.58 -8.44 2.82
C LYS A 250 7.48 -8.78 1.64
N THR A 251 7.85 -10.05 1.53
CA THR A 251 8.51 -10.63 0.34
C THR A 251 7.49 -11.30 -0.57
N GLY A 252 7.80 -11.40 -1.85
CA GLY A 252 7.03 -12.16 -2.82
C GLY A 252 7.92 -12.81 -3.87
N THR A 253 7.52 -13.99 -4.34
CA THR A 253 8.24 -14.71 -5.39
C THR A 253 7.28 -15.58 -6.19
N THR A 254 7.31 -15.43 -7.50
CA THR A 254 6.78 -16.40 -8.48
C THR A 254 7.69 -16.38 -9.70
N VAL A 255 7.58 -17.37 -10.58
CA VAL A 255 8.38 -17.42 -11.82
C VAL A 255 8.16 -16.15 -12.66
N ALA A 256 6.92 -15.70 -12.80
CA ALA A 256 6.57 -14.53 -13.60
C ALA A 256 6.96 -13.20 -12.91
N ALA A 257 6.77 -13.11 -11.60
CA ALA A 257 7.07 -11.90 -10.83
C ALA A 257 8.57 -11.70 -10.56
N GLY A 258 9.39 -12.75 -10.63
CA GLY A 258 10.71 -12.72 -10.01
C GLY A 258 10.58 -12.51 -8.50
N HIS A 259 11.49 -11.76 -7.92
CA HIS A 259 11.43 -11.38 -6.51
C HIS A 259 10.86 -9.97 -6.34
N THR A 260 9.93 -9.83 -5.38
CA THR A 260 9.31 -8.56 -5.00
C THR A 260 9.51 -8.32 -3.51
N LEU A 261 9.71 -7.07 -3.11
CA LEU A 261 9.97 -6.72 -1.72
C LEU A 261 9.34 -5.38 -1.38
N VAL A 262 8.61 -5.34 -0.28
CA VAL A 262 8.16 -4.10 0.39
C VAL A 262 8.83 -4.06 1.75
N THR A 263 9.49 -2.96 2.06
CA THR A 263 10.18 -2.75 3.35
C THR A 263 9.87 -1.37 3.89
N GLY A 264 9.47 -1.29 5.15
CA GLY A 264 9.41 -0.04 5.91
C GLY A 264 10.63 0.13 6.80
N VAL A 265 11.17 1.34 6.90
CA VAL A 265 12.28 1.69 7.80
C VAL A 265 11.99 2.98 8.52
N THR A 266 12.16 3.00 9.85
CA THR A 266 12.01 4.20 10.68
C THR A 266 13.32 4.52 11.37
N ARG A 267 13.83 5.74 11.16
CA ARG A 267 14.95 6.32 11.92
C ARG A 267 14.65 7.80 12.19
N ASP A 268 14.99 8.29 13.36
CA ASP A 268 14.84 9.70 13.74
C ASP A 268 13.45 10.27 13.41
N ASN A 269 12.39 9.55 13.78
CA ASN A 269 11.00 9.88 13.49
C ASN A 269 10.70 10.10 11.99
N THR A 270 11.47 9.46 11.11
CA THR A 270 11.26 9.48 9.67
C THR A 270 11.08 8.06 9.16
N THR A 271 9.92 7.80 8.56
CA THR A 271 9.62 6.48 8.00
C THR A 271 9.67 6.54 6.47
N TYR A 272 10.51 5.70 5.89
CA TYR A 272 10.57 5.47 4.46
C TYR A 272 10.02 4.09 4.11
N ILE A 273 9.42 4.00 2.94
CA ILE A 273 8.91 2.75 2.34
C ILE A 273 9.66 2.54 1.02
N ALA A 274 10.39 1.43 0.92
CA ALA A 274 10.99 0.98 -0.32
C ALA A 274 10.20 -0.18 -0.90
N VAL A 275 9.93 -0.12 -2.20
CA VAL A 275 9.33 -1.24 -2.94
C VAL A 275 10.22 -1.53 -4.14
N THR A 276 10.61 -2.79 -4.30
CA THR A 276 11.28 -3.31 -5.50
C THR A 276 10.45 -4.42 -6.11
N MET A 277 10.35 -4.43 -7.45
CA MET A 277 9.62 -5.48 -8.15
C MET A 277 10.47 -6.05 -9.29
N ARG A 278 10.29 -7.35 -9.52
CA ARG A 278 10.99 -8.14 -10.53
C ARG A 278 12.52 -8.12 -10.34
N GLY A 279 12.97 -8.32 -9.11
CA GLY A 279 14.37 -8.65 -8.82
C GLY A 279 14.73 -10.05 -9.31
N THR A 280 15.98 -10.25 -9.69
CA THR A 280 16.48 -11.57 -10.12
C THR A 280 16.67 -12.52 -8.97
N GLU A 281 17.01 -12.00 -7.80
CA GLU A 281 17.16 -12.72 -6.54
C GLU A 281 16.64 -11.87 -5.37
N LEU A 282 16.20 -12.50 -4.28
CA LEU A 282 15.74 -11.77 -3.09
C LEU A 282 16.88 -10.97 -2.45
N SER A 283 18.11 -11.50 -2.45
CA SER A 283 19.31 -10.80 -2.00
C SER A 283 19.52 -9.49 -2.73
N ASN A 284 19.34 -9.47 -4.05
CA ASN A 284 19.45 -8.26 -4.87
C ASN A 284 18.35 -7.24 -4.50
N SER A 285 17.11 -7.69 -4.29
CA SER A 285 16.02 -6.81 -3.84
C SER A 285 16.31 -6.19 -2.46
N CYS A 286 16.97 -6.94 -1.56
CA CYS A 286 17.41 -6.40 -0.27
C CYS A 286 18.53 -5.36 -0.44
N MET A 287 19.52 -5.62 -1.30
CA MET A 287 20.61 -4.67 -1.59
C MET A 287 20.08 -3.39 -2.26
N ASP A 288 19.15 -3.54 -3.20
CA ASP A 288 18.49 -2.42 -3.87
C ASP A 288 17.72 -1.54 -2.86
N SER A 289 16.95 -2.18 -1.96
CA SER A 289 16.22 -1.47 -0.89
C SER A 289 17.18 -0.77 0.07
N THR A 290 18.27 -1.41 0.46
CA THR A 290 19.33 -0.83 1.28
C THR A 290 19.94 0.40 0.63
N ALA A 291 20.26 0.31 -0.68
CA ALA A 291 20.82 1.43 -1.44
C ALA A 291 19.84 2.62 -1.49
N MET A 292 18.54 2.35 -1.69
CA MET A 292 17.52 3.40 -1.68
C MET A 292 17.36 4.06 -0.30
N PHE A 293 17.36 3.29 0.80
CA PHE A 293 17.28 3.86 2.15
C PHE A 293 18.52 4.70 2.48
N ASN A 294 19.72 4.19 2.21
CA ASN A 294 20.96 4.94 2.41
C ASN A 294 20.95 6.23 1.59
N TYR A 295 20.53 6.16 0.33
CA TYR A 295 20.38 7.34 -0.53
C TYR A 295 19.49 8.41 0.11
N ALA A 296 18.33 8.03 0.69
CA ALA A 296 17.46 9.00 1.32
C ALA A 296 18.09 9.63 2.58
N PHE A 297 18.60 8.81 3.49
CA PHE A 297 19.20 9.33 4.73
C PHE A 297 20.48 10.13 4.49
N GLU A 298 21.24 9.83 3.43
CA GLU A 298 22.46 10.52 3.10
C GLU A 298 22.25 11.82 2.32
N ASN A 299 21.22 11.92 1.51
CA ASN A 299 21.08 13.01 0.53
C ASN A 299 19.95 13.99 0.82
N PHE A 300 19.07 13.70 1.77
CA PHE A 300 17.94 14.56 2.08
C PHE A 300 17.93 14.95 3.55
N THR A 301 17.44 16.16 3.80
CA THR A 301 17.18 16.68 5.15
C THR A 301 15.69 16.88 5.32
N LYS A 302 15.10 16.24 6.33
CA LYS A 302 13.73 16.50 6.76
C LYS A 302 13.70 17.85 7.47
N THR A 303 12.99 18.81 6.90
CA THR A 303 12.87 20.17 7.41
C THR A 303 11.43 20.44 7.80
N GLU A 304 11.22 20.91 9.02
CA GLU A 304 9.91 21.30 9.51
C GLU A 304 9.45 22.60 8.85
N VAL A 305 8.17 22.62 8.45
CA VAL A 305 7.46 23.80 7.99
C VAL A 305 6.16 23.92 8.79
N ASN A 306 5.50 25.09 8.74
CA ASN A 306 4.27 25.27 9.49
C ASN A 306 3.18 24.28 9.05
N GLY A 307 2.91 23.29 9.88
CA GLY A 307 1.89 22.25 9.66
C GLY A 307 2.35 21.02 8.85
N GLY A 308 3.68 20.82 8.64
CA GLY A 308 4.19 19.66 7.93
C GLY A 308 5.71 19.58 7.82
N TYR A 309 6.16 18.82 6.82
CA TYR A 309 7.58 18.61 6.55
C TYR A 309 7.86 18.64 5.05
N VAL A 310 9.08 19.07 4.71
CA VAL A 310 9.66 19.00 3.38
C VAL A 310 10.97 18.19 3.40
N PHE A 311 11.30 17.54 2.29
CA PHE A 311 12.56 16.81 2.12
C PHE A 311 13.46 17.58 1.16
N LEU A 312 14.37 18.36 1.73
CA LEU A 312 15.32 19.16 0.96
C LEU A 312 16.52 18.30 0.55
N PRO A 313 16.89 18.27 -0.73
CA PRO A 313 18.21 17.80 -1.12
C PRO A 313 19.28 18.58 -0.33
N LYS A 314 20.35 17.92 0.11
CA LYS A 314 21.43 18.58 0.85
C LYS A 314 22.00 19.77 0.08
N GLY A 315 22.07 20.92 0.77
CA GLY A 315 22.53 22.18 0.19
C GLY A 315 21.45 23.02 -0.49
N VAL A 316 20.21 22.54 -0.51
CA VAL A 316 19.05 23.32 -0.98
C VAL A 316 18.41 24.05 0.22
N GLU A 317 18.16 25.35 0.03
CA GLU A 317 17.53 26.20 1.04
C GLU A 317 15.99 26.19 0.87
N LEU A 318 15.25 26.23 1.97
CA LEU A 318 13.78 26.24 1.99
C LEU A 318 13.18 27.37 1.13
N ASN A 319 13.80 28.54 1.15
CA ASN A 319 13.35 29.73 0.41
C ASN A 319 13.51 29.63 -1.12
N SER A 320 14.18 28.58 -1.62
CA SER A 320 14.30 28.30 -3.06
C SER A 320 13.13 27.49 -3.60
N LEU A 321 12.23 27.01 -2.74
CA LEU A 321 11.07 26.22 -3.14
C LEU A 321 9.93 27.11 -3.66
N THR A 322 9.13 26.53 -4.56
CA THR A 322 7.84 27.10 -4.97
C THR A 322 6.74 26.54 -4.06
N GLU A 323 5.95 27.43 -3.49
CA GLU A 323 4.79 27.08 -2.67
C GLU A 323 3.51 27.22 -3.49
N LYS A 324 2.61 26.22 -3.39
CA LYS A 324 1.26 26.27 -3.96
C LYS A 324 0.28 25.91 -2.86
N SER A 325 -0.61 26.84 -2.51
CA SER A 325 -1.56 26.64 -1.41
C SER A 325 -3.00 26.61 -1.95
N GLU A 326 -3.78 25.69 -1.41
CA GLU A 326 -5.21 25.55 -1.68
C GLU A 326 -5.98 25.51 -0.36
N ASN A 327 -7.18 26.11 -0.37
CA ASN A 327 -8.07 26.08 0.78
C ASN A 327 -9.15 25.01 0.58
N THR A 328 -9.15 23.99 1.42
CA THR A 328 -10.09 22.88 1.32
C THR A 328 -10.62 22.54 2.73
N ASN A 329 -11.95 22.52 2.89
CA ASN A 329 -12.62 22.10 4.12
C ASN A 329 -12.13 22.80 5.40
N GLY A 330 -11.88 24.11 5.36
CA GLY A 330 -11.43 24.89 6.52
C GLY A 330 -9.96 24.66 6.90
N LYS A 331 -9.17 24.11 5.98
CA LYS A 331 -7.72 23.98 6.09
C LYS A 331 -7.04 24.60 4.90
N THR A 332 -5.86 25.15 5.11
CA THR A 332 -4.94 25.55 4.05
C THR A 332 -3.94 24.41 3.86
N GLU A 333 -3.96 23.81 2.69
CA GLU A 333 -2.98 22.80 2.29
C GLU A 333 -1.95 23.46 1.38
N THR A 334 -0.66 23.32 1.72
CA THR A 334 0.45 23.89 0.97
C THR A 334 1.36 22.79 0.48
N GLY A 335 1.52 22.68 -0.84
CA GLY A 335 2.54 21.87 -1.49
C GLY A 335 3.83 22.64 -1.68
N TYR A 336 4.95 22.04 -1.34
CA TYR A 336 6.31 22.59 -1.54
C TYR A 336 6.96 21.87 -2.71
N TYR A 337 7.47 22.65 -3.67
CA TYR A 337 7.99 22.11 -4.93
C TYR A 337 9.46 22.52 -5.15
N PHE A 338 10.27 21.54 -5.49
CA PHE A 338 11.61 21.74 -6.02
C PHE A 338 11.53 21.69 -7.56
N GLY A 339 11.58 22.84 -8.22
CA GLY A 339 11.10 22.97 -9.59
C GLY A 339 9.60 22.61 -9.67
N ASP A 340 9.27 21.60 -10.46
CA ASP A 340 7.89 21.08 -10.57
C ASP A 340 7.66 19.82 -9.72
N TYR A 341 8.65 19.39 -8.94
CA TYR A 341 8.58 18.14 -8.18
C TYR A 341 8.12 18.39 -6.73
N LEU A 342 7.03 17.76 -6.33
CA LEU A 342 6.50 17.86 -4.95
C LEU A 342 7.45 17.17 -3.97
N ILE A 343 7.97 17.90 -2.99
CA ILE A 343 8.91 17.42 -1.97
C ILE A 343 8.40 17.51 -0.54
N GLY A 344 7.20 18.00 -0.35
CA GLY A 344 6.56 18.06 0.97
C GLY A 344 5.20 18.71 0.90
N THR A 345 4.43 18.49 1.97
CA THR A 345 3.11 19.11 2.16
C THR A 345 2.97 19.58 3.59
N ALA A 346 2.20 20.64 3.77
CA ALA A 346 1.79 21.16 5.06
C ALA A 346 0.29 21.40 5.09
N SER A 347 -0.35 21.19 6.23
CA SER A 347 -1.77 21.42 6.42
C SER A 347 -2.00 22.22 7.71
N VAL A 348 -2.58 23.40 7.58
CA VAL A 348 -2.86 24.30 8.71
C VAL A 348 -4.36 24.59 8.77
N ALA A 349 -4.97 24.42 9.93
CA ALA A 349 -6.35 24.82 10.14
C ALA A 349 -6.50 26.33 9.90
N GLN A 350 -7.53 26.74 9.15
CA GLN A 350 -7.85 28.16 9.03
C GLN A 350 -8.31 28.71 10.38
N ALA A 351 -7.77 29.87 10.76
CA ALA A 351 -8.27 30.57 11.94
C ALA A 351 -9.75 30.87 11.72
N THR A 352 -10.63 30.33 12.55
CA THR A 352 -12.01 30.77 12.61
C THR A 352 -12.01 32.17 13.18
N ASP A 353 -12.41 33.16 12.42
CA ASP A 353 -12.76 34.48 12.93
C ASP A 353 -13.91 34.30 13.93
N THR A 354 -13.57 34.09 15.19
CA THR A 354 -14.58 34.18 16.26
C THR A 354 -14.89 35.68 16.39
N PRO A 355 -16.12 36.13 16.14
CA PRO A 355 -16.46 37.53 16.35
C PRO A 355 -16.17 37.86 17.81
N VAL A 356 -15.32 38.90 18.02
CA VAL A 356 -15.13 39.47 19.34
C VAL A 356 -16.50 39.98 19.79
N PRO A 357 -17.05 39.51 20.95
CA PRO A 357 -18.30 40.02 21.44
C PRO A 357 -18.18 41.53 21.65
N GLU A 358 -19.03 42.33 21.03
CA GLU A 358 -19.12 43.76 21.30
C GLU A 358 -19.32 43.98 22.79
N PRO A 359 -18.61 44.95 23.38
CA PRO A 359 -18.78 45.27 24.79
C PRO A 359 -20.19 45.77 25.02
N THR A 360 -20.96 45.03 25.80
CA THR A 360 -22.30 45.44 26.26
C THR A 360 -22.17 46.78 27.00
N ALA A 361 -22.77 47.82 26.45
CA ALA A 361 -22.87 49.13 27.13
C ALA A 361 -23.52 48.94 28.48
N ALA A 362 -22.86 49.36 29.53
CA ALA A 362 -23.40 49.42 30.89
C ALA A 362 -24.63 50.34 30.90
N ALA A 363 -25.76 49.85 31.34
CA ALA A 363 -26.94 50.67 31.62
C ALA A 363 -26.61 51.57 32.79
N GLU A 364 -26.63 52.88 32.58
CA GLU A 364 -26.62 53.87 33.62
C GLU A 364 -28.02 53.84 34.31
N ASP A 365 -28.03 53.41 35.58
CA ASP A 365 -29.16 53.60 36.48
C ASP A 365 -29.22 55.06 36.94
N SER A 366 -30.34 55.71 36.67
CA SER A 366 -30.78 56.96 37.24
C SER A 366 -31.96 56.72 38.16
#